data_4a4e711183315cb75390f8022077b7d2
#
_entry.id   4a4e711183315cb75390f8022077b7d2
#
_cell.length_a   1.000
_cell.length_b   1.000
_cell.length_c   1.000
_cell.angle_alpha   90.00
_cell.angle_beta   90.00
_cell.angle_gamma   90.00
#
_symmetry.space_group_name_H-M   'P 1'
#
loop_
_entity.id
_entity.type
_entity.pdbx_description
1 polymer ?
#
loop_
_entity_poly.entity_id
_entity_poly.type
_entity_poly.pdbx_seq_one_letter_code
_entity_poly.pdbx_strand_id
1 'polypeptide(L)'
;YLEVATAKARAAIETQCAAVKQRGYPVKSVGIIESAARKEIALSSVLKSHALIHAAEGDHFRNALSAAAQGLGLRVCRIQARDLEDHAVSQLRLPLKRMLDTVNHLGRQVGPPWGADQKKAALLAWTLLA
;
A
#
# COMPACT_ATOMS: atom_id res chain seq x y z
N TYR A 1 15.08 -13.26 10.20
CA TYR A 1 14.17 -13.23 9.05
C TYR A 1 13.44 -11.90 8.90
N LEU A 2 12.77 -11.44 9.96
CA LEU A 2 12.09 -10.14 9.96
C LEU A 2 13.06 -8.97 9.73
N GLU A 3 14.25 -9.03 10.33
CA GLU A 3 15.28 -8.00 10.16
C GLU A 3 15.76 -7.88 8.73
N VAL A 4 15.93 -9.01 8.03
CA VAL A 4 16.33 -9.03 6.62
C VAL A 4 15.23 -8.45 5.73
N ALA A 5 13.97 -8.83 5.97
CA ALA A 5 12.83 -8.31 5.23
C ALA A 5 12.68 -6.80 5.45
N THR A 6 12.84 -6.33 6.68
CA THR A 6 12.76 -4.91 7.03
C THR A 6 13.91 -4.12 6.37
N ALA A 7 15.13 -4.66 6.35
CA ALA A 7 16.26 -4.02 5.69
C ALA A 7 16.04 -3.87 4.18
N LYS A 8 15.52 -4.90 3.53
CA LYS A 8 15.18 -4.85 2.10
C LYS A 8 14.06 -3.85 1.82
N ALA A 9 13.03 -3.85 2.65
CA ALA A 9 11.93 -2.90 2.54
C ALA A 9 12.42 -1.46 2.72
N ARG A 10 13.30 -1.22 3.69
CA ARG A 10 13.91 0.08 3.93
C ARG A 10 14.69 0.57 2.71
N ALA A 11 15.53 -0.28 2.14
CA ALA A 11 16.30 0.07 0.95
C ALA A 11 15.40 0.42 -0.24
N ALA A 12 14.32 -0.33 -0.45
CA ALA A 12 13.35 -0.07 -1.51
C ALA A 12 12.64 1.28 -1.29
N ILE A 13 12.20 1.57 -0.08
CA ILE A 13 11.54 2.84 0.25
C ILE A 13 12.51 4.01 0.09
N GLU A 14 13.74 3.89 0.57
CA GLU A 14 14.77 4.93 0.40
C GLU A 14 15.01 5.25 -1.07
N THR A 15 15.10 4.23 -1.91
CA THR A 15 15.29 4.40 -3.36
C THR A 15 14.12 5.17 -3.99
N GLN A 16 12.90 4.83 -3.64
CA GLN A 16 11.71 5.53 -4.16
C GLN A 16 11.62 6.95 -3.63
N CYS A 17 11.90 7.17 -2.36
CA CYS A 17 11.90 8.51 -1.77
C CYS A 17 12.94 9.41 -2.44
N ALA A 18 14.13 8.89 -2.72
CA ALA A 18 15.18 9.63 -3.41
C ALA A 18 14.75 10.02 -4.83
N ALA A 19 14.13 9.09 -5.57
CA ALA A 19 13.65 9.34 -6.93
C ALA A 19 12.58 10.45 -6.96
N VAL A 20 11.63 10.41 -6.03
CA VAL A 20 10.58 11.43 -5.92
C VAL A 20 11.15 12.78 -5.50
N LYS A 21 12.10 12.79 -4.56
CA LYS A 21 12.78 14.00 -4.11
C LYS A 21 13.55 14.67 -5.24
N GLN A 22 14.19 13.91 -6.11
CA GLN A 22 14.88 14.45 -7.28
C GLN A 22 13.95 15.18 -8.24
N ARG A 23 12.66 14.84 -8.24
CA ARG A 23 11.62 15.55 -9.01
C ARG A 23 11.06 16.77 -8.29
N GLY A 24 11.56 17.09 -7.11
CA GLY A 24 11.15 18.27 -6.36
C GLY A 24 10.06 18.03 -5.33
N TYR A 25 9.72 16.78 -5.02
CA TYR A 25 8.64 16.45 -4.09
C TYR A 25 9.17 15.69 -2.88
N PRO A 26 8.99 16.18 -1.65
CA PRO A 26 9.34 15.42 -0.46
C PRO A 26 8.29 14.36 -0.18
N VAL A 27 8.74 13.16 0.20
CA VAL A 27 7.84 12.09 0.63
C VAL A 27 7.63 12.20 2.15
N LYS A 28 6.39 12.23 2.59
CA LYS A 28 6.02 12.37 4.01
C LYS A 28 5.27 11.18 4.56
N SER A 29 4.61 10.42 3.70
CA SER A 29 3.72 9.34 4.11
C SER A 29 3.84 8.13 3.18
N VAL A 30 3.52 6.98 3.74
CA VAL A 30 3.39 5.73 2.98
C VAL A 30 2.02 5.14 3.27
N GLY A 31 1.29 4.81 2.23
CA GLY A 31 0.02 4.10 2.33
C GLY A 31 0.20 2.62 2.02
N ILE A 32 -0.36 1.77 2.85
CA ILE A 32 -0.29 0.31 2.69
C ILE A 32 -1.72 -0.24 2.67
N ILE A 33 -2.04 -0.98 1.61
CA ILE A 33 -3.34 -1.63 1.47
C ILE A 33 -3.22 -3.06 1.99
N GLU A 34 -4.12 -3.42 2.88
CA GLU A 34 -4.17 -4.74 3.49
C GLU A 34 -5.29 -5.57 2.87
N SER A 35 -5.04 -6.86 2.68
CA SER A 35 -6.08 -7.81 2.33
C SER A 35 -6.93 -8.14 3.56
N ALA A 36 -8.11 -8.76 3.34
CA ALA A 36 -9.01 -9.12 4.42
C ALA A 36 -8.28 -9.85 5.56
N ALA A 37 -8.54 -9.40 6.80
CA ALA A 37 -7.88 -9.92 7.99
C ALA A 37 -8.16 -11.41 8.19
N ARG A 38 -7.10 -12.20 8.27
CA ARG A 38 -7.12 -13.62 8.63
C ARG A 38 -6.40 -13.85 9.96
N LYS A 39 -6.55 -12.92 10.87
CA LYS A 39 -5.78 -12.85 12.12
C LYS A 39 -6.00 -14.01 13.07
N GLU A 40 -7.11 -14.74 12.92
CA GLU A 40 -7.50 -15.82 13.84
C GLU A 40 -7.23 -17.22 13.28
N ILE A 41 -6.56 -17.33 12.14
CA ILE A 41 -6.26 -18.62 11.54
C ILE A 41 -5.04 -19.22 12.21
N ALA A 42 -5.22 -20.42 12.82
CA ALA A 42 -4.11 -21.14 13.42
C ALA A 42 -3.03 -21.46 12.39
N LEU A 43 -1.76 -21.40 12.79
CA LEU A 43 -0.63 -21.67 11.91
C LEU A 43 -0.74 -23.04 11.23
N SER A 44 -1.24 -24.06 11.93
CA SER A 44 -1.47 -25.39 11.37
C SER A 44 -2.46 -25.38 10.20
N SER A 45 -3.50 -24.54 10.27
CA SER A 45 -4.46 -24.36 9.18
C SER A 45 -3.85 -23.58 8.01
N VAL A 46 -3.05 -22.57 8.30
CA VAL A 46 -2.32 -21.79 7.29
C VAL A 46 -1.39 -22.69 6.49
N LEU A 47 -0.63 -23.56 7.14
CA LEU A 47 0.32 -24.46 6.48
C LEU A 47 -0.36 -25.54 5.61
N LYS A 48 -1.64 -25.83 5.85
CA LYS A 48 -2.40 -26.78 5.03
C LYS A 48 -2.97 -26.19 3.75
N SER A 49 -3.01 -24.86 3.64
CA SER A 49 -3.61 -24.19 2.49
C SER A 49 -2.58 -23.30 1.80
N HIS A 50 -2.36 -23.55 0.51
CA HIS A 50 -1.44 -22.76 -0.29
C HIS A 50 -1.86 -21.27 -0.35
N ALA A 51 -3.15 -21.01 -0.50
CA ALA A 51 -3.68 -19.64 -0.49
C ALA A 51 -3.47 -18.93 0.85
N LEU A 52 -3.60 -19.63 1.96
CA LEU A 52 -3.37 -19.08 3.29
C LEU A 52 -1.88 -18.81 3.55
N ILE A 53 -0.99 -19.63 3.02
CA ILE A 53 0.47 -19.40 3.09
C ILE A 53 0.82 -18.10 2.37
N HIS A 54 0.32 -17.88 1.17
CA HIS A 54 0.54 -16.64 0.44
C HIS A 54 -0.03 -15.41 1.15
N ALA A 55 -1.19 -15.55 1.79
CA ALA A 55 -1.78 -14.46 2.59
C ALA A 55 -0.89 -14.11 3.79
N ALA A 56 -0.34 -15.12 4.48
CA ALA A 56 0.56 -14.89 5.62
C ALA A 56 1.87 -14.23 5.18
N GLU A 57 2.42 -14.63 4.04
CA GLU A 57 3.61 -13.98 3.46
C GLU A 57 3.35 -12.52 3.11
N GLY A 58 2.18 -12.23 2.55
CA GLY A 58 1.76 -10.87 2.24
C GLY A 58 1.67 -9.98 3.47
N ASP A 59 1.09 -10.49 4.55
CA ASP A 59 0.99 -9.75 5.82
C ASP A 59 2.36 -9.49 6.42
N HIS A 60 3.25 -10.47 6.38
CA HIS A 60 4.62 -10.33 6.82
C HIS A 60 5.35 -9.22 6.04
N PHE A 61 5.18 -9.20 4.73
CA PHE A 61 5.79 -8.19 3.87
C PHE A 61 5.27 -6.78 4.17
N ARG A 62 3.96 -6.64 4.37
CA ARG A 62 3.36 -5.36 4.73
C ARG A 62 3.83 -4.86 6.11
N ASN A 63 4.01 -5.77 7.06
CA ASN A 63 4.56 -5.42 8.38
C ASN A 63 6.01 -4.93 8.24
N ALA A 64 6.82 -5.56 7.40
CA ALA A 64 8.18 -5.13 7.14
C ALA A 64 8.22 -3.75 6.48
N LEU A 65 7.34 -3.48 5.52
CA LEU A 65 7.23 -2.16 4.88
C LEU A 65 6.83 -1.08 5.89
N SER A 66 5.87 -1.38 6.74
CA SER A 66 5.41 -0.45 7.79
C SER A 66 6.53 -0.11 8.77
N ALA A 67 7.24 -1.13 9.26
CA ALA A 67 8.36 -0.93 10.18
C ALA A 67 9.49 -0.12 9.54
N ALA A 68 9.82 -0.41 8.29
CA ALA A 68 10.85 0.31 7.56
C ALA A 68 10.49 1.77 7.33
N ALA A 69 9.25 2.06 6.93
CA ALA A 69 8.78 3.42 6.73
C ALA A 69 8.78 4.23 8.03
N GLN A 70 8.33 3.64 9.13
CA GLN A 70 8.37 4.27 10.44
C GLN A 70 9.81 4.55 10.88
N GLY A 71 10.73 3.62 10.63
CA GLY A 71 12.15 3.81 10.93
C GLY A 71 12.79 4.94 10.13
N LEU A 72 12.22 5.31 8.99
CA LEU A 72 12.65 6.45 8.17
C LEU A 72 11.94 7.76 8.54
N GLY A 73 11.11 7.75 9.58
CA GLY A 73 10.37 8.93 10.02
C GLY A 73 9.15 9.26 9.15
N LEU A 74 8.72 8.33 8.31
CA LEU A 74 7.54 8.51 7.46
C LEU A 74 6.28 8.13 8.23
N ARG A 75 5.20 8.87 7.98
CA ARG A 75 3.90 8.52 8.49
C ARG A 75 3.34 7.34 7.71
N VAL A 76 2.79 6.35 8.40
CA VAL A 76 2.24 5.16 7.77
C VAL A 76 0.73 5.12 7.96
N CYS A 77 0.01 4.93 6.86
CA CYS A 77 -1.43 4.70 6.86
C CYS A 77 -1.69 3.30 6.31
N ARG A 78 -2.32 2.44 7.11
CA ARG A 78 -2.70 1.09 6.70
C ARG A 78 -4.22 1.03 6.61
N ILE A 79 -4.73 0.51 5.51
CA ILE A 79 -6.17 0.41 5.29
C ILE A 79 -6.52 -0.94 4.64
N GLN A 80 -7.64 -1.51 5.05
CA GLN A 80 -8.18 -2.70 4.41
C GLN A 80 -8.67 -2.36 3.00
N ALA A 81 -8.41 -3.23 2.03
CA ALA A 81 -8.85 -3.00 0.65
C ALA A 81 -10.36 -2.76 0.56
N ARG A 82 -11.14 -3.46 1.36
CA ARG A 82 -12.61 -3.32 1.40
C ARG A 82 -13.09 -1.95 1.89
N ASP A 83 -12.26 -1.25 2.67
CA ASP A 83 -12.62 0.05 3.27
C ASP A 83 -12.09 1.23 2.46
N LEU A 84 -11.26 0.97 1.45
CA LEU A 84 -10.54 2.01 0.71
C LEU A 84 -11.49 3.00 0.01
N GLU A 85 -12.50 2.53 -0.69
CA GLU A 85 -13.39 3.40 -1.44
C GLU A 85 -14.20 4.33 -0.51
N ASP A 86 -14.74 3.79 0.57
CA ASP A 86 -15.47 4.60 1.56
C ASP A 86 -14.56 5.62 2.23
N HIS A 87 -13.33 5.20 2.55
CA HIS A 87 -12.32 6.09 3.11
C HIS A 87 -12.01 7.22 2.13
N ALA A 88 -11.83 6.91 0.85
CA ALA A 88 -11.52 7.90 -0.17
C ALA A 88 -12.66 8.90 -0.36
N VAL A 89 -13.91 8.43 -0.40
CA VAL A 89 -15.08 9.31 -0.49
C VAL A 89 -15.12 10.27 0.69
N SER A 90 -14.87 9.77 1.90
CA SER A 90 -14.85 10.57 3.11
C SER A 90 -13.75 11.63 3.11
N GLN A 91 -12.54 11.24 2.69
CA GLN A 91 -11.38 12.13 2.72
C GLN A 91 -11.37 13.15 1.58
N LEU A 92 -11.70 12.72 0.38
CA LEU A 92 -11.64 13.57 -0.81
C LEU A 92 -12.93 14.37 -1.06
N ARG A 93 -14.02 13.94 -0.45
CA ARG A 93 -15.36 14.57 -0.61
C ARG A 93 -15.78 14.67 -2.08
N LEU A 94 -15.46 13.64 -2.84
CA LEU A 94 -15.79 13.53 -4.25
C LEU A 94 -16.66 12.28 -4.48
N PRO A 95 -17.52 12.29 -5.51
CA PRO A 95 -18.24 11.08 -5.91
C PRO A 95 -17.24 9.98 -6.30
N LEU A 96 -17.54 8.74 -5.91
CA LEU A 96 -16.69 7.60 -6.19
C LEU A 96 -16.38 7.46 -7.68
N LYS A 97 -17.39 7.62 -8.52
CA LYS A 97 -17.22 7.54 -9.98
C LYS A 97 -16.15 8.50 -10.47
N ARG A 98 -16.17 9.73 -9.99
CA ARG A 98 -15.19 10.75 -10.40
C ARG A 98 -13.77 10.38 -9.98
N MET A 99 -13.61 9.83 -8.79
CA MET A 99 -12.32 9.36 -8.29
C MET A 99 -11.80 8.21 -9.15
N LEU A 100 -12.65 7.22 -9.45
CA LEU A 100 -12.26 6.07 -10.26
C LEU A 100 -11.92 6.49 -11.70
N ASP A 101 -12.67 7.41 -12.27
CA ASP A 101 -12.37 7.94 -13.60
C ASP A 101 -11.01 8.66 -13.61
N THR A 102 -10.71 9.43 -12.59
CA THR A 102 -9.42 10.13 -12.45
C THR A 102 -8.27 9.14 -12.34
N VAL A 103 -8.41 8.09 -11.53
CA VAL A 103 -7.39 7.05 -11.36
C VAL A 103 -7.17 6.29 -12.68
N ASN A 104 -8.24 5.98 -13.39
CA ASN A 104 -8.14 5.33 -14.71
C ASN A 104 -7.44 6.23 -15.73
N HIS A 105 -7.74 7.51 -15.73
CA HIS A 105 -7.08 8.48 -16.60
C HIS A 105 -5.59 8.59 -16.30
N LEU A 106 -5.22 8.61 -15.03
CA LEU A 106 -3.81 8.61 -14.60
C LEU A 106 -3.05 7.41 -15.16
N GLY A 107 -3.68 6.24 -15.20
CA GLY A 107 -3.07 5.03 -15.75
C GLY A 107 -2.73 5.15 -17.22
N ARG A 108 -3.54 5.88 -17.99
CA ARG A 108 -3.26 6.14 -19.41
C ARG A 108 -2.02 7.00 -19.62
N GLN A 109 -1.74 7.90 -18.67
CA GLN A 109 -0.55 8.76 -18.71
C GLN A 109 0.71 8.03 -18.24
N VAL A 110 0.58 7.18 -17.21
CA VAL A 110 1.70 6.43 -16.64
C VAL A 110 2.09 5.23 -17.50
N GLY A 111 1.11 4.58 -18.11
CA GLY A 111 1.33 3.37 -18.91
C GLY A 111 1.25 2.09 -18.08
N PRO A 112 1.30 0.93 -18.75
CA PRO A 112 1.22 -0.37 -18.07
C PRO A 112 2.47 -0.65 -17.22
N PRO A 113 2.35 -1.46 -16.16
CA PRO A 113 1.12 -2.09 -15.69
C PRO A 113 0.22 -1.12 -14.92
N TRP A 114 -1.10 -1.17 -15.16
CA TRP A 114 -2.07 -0.36 -14.43
C TRP A 114 -3.30 -1.21 -14.09
N GLY A 115 -3.09 -2.21 -13.25
CA GLY A 115 -4.11 -3.13 -12.79
C GLY A 115 -4.77 -2.69 -11.48
N ALA A 116 -5.50 -3.61 -10.87
CA ALA A 116 -6.24 -3.34 -9.65
C ALA A 116 -5.34 -2.84 -8.50
N ASP A 117 -4.16 -3.42 -8.35
CA ASP A 117 -3.24 -3.05 -7.26
C ASP A 117 -2.71 -1.63 -7.43
N GLN A 118 -2.31 -1.26 -8.64
CA GLN A 118 -1.83 0.08 -8.94
C GLN A 118 -2.93 1.14 -8.75
N LYS A 119 -4.15 0.82 -9.17
CA LYS A 119 -5.30 1.73 -9.00
C LYS A 119 -5.63 1.97 -7.54
N LYS A 120 -5.63 0.91 -6.73
CA LYS A 120 -5.86 1.02 -5.28
C LYS A 120 -4.76 1.82 -4.61
N ALA A 121 -3.51 1.55 -4.95
CA ALA A 121 -2.37 2.29 -4.40
C ALA A 121 -2.45 3.78 -4.75
N ALA A 122 -2.79 4.12 -5.99
CA ALA A 122 -2.95 5.50 -6.43
C ALA A 122 -4.10 6.21 -5.70
N LEU A 123 -5.23 5.52 -5.50
CA LEU A 123 -6.36 6.07 -4.77
C LEU A 123 -5.99 6.37 -3.31
N LEU A 124 -5.32 5.44 -2.64
CA LEU A 124 -4.87 5.65 -1.27
C LEU A 124 -3.86 6.81 -1.19
N ALA A 125 -2.90 6.86 -2.09
CA ALA A 125 -1.93 7.96 -2.14
C ALA A 125 -2.62 9.31 -2.30
N TRP A 126 -3.64 9.38 -3.13
CA TRP A 126 -4.43 10.61 -3.31
C TRP A 126 -5.09 11.04 -1.99
N THR A 127 -5.64 10.12 -1.23
CA THR A 127 -6.25 10.47 0.08
C THR A 127 -5.22 11.03 1.06
N LEU A 128 -3.98 10.57 0.99
CA LEU A 128 -2.90 11.04 1.88
C LEU A 128 -2.41 12.44 1.52
N LEU A 129 -2.67 12.90 0.32
CA LEU A 129 -2.35 14.26 -0.12
C LEU A 129 -3.43 15.28 0.24
N ALA A 130 -4.59 14.81 0.63
CA ALA A 130 -5.72 15.68 0.96
C ALA A 130 -5.56 16.39 2.31
#